data_197f92641c7b8d0a1455c83a81432991
#
_entry.id   197f92641c7b8d0a1455c83a81432991
#
_cell.length_a   1.000
_cell.length_b   1.000
_cell.length_c   1.000
_cell.angle_alpha   90.00
_cell.angle_beta   90.00
_cell.angle_gamma   90.00
#
_symmetry.space_group_name_H-M   'P 1'
#
loop_
_entity.id
_entity.type
_entity.pdbx_description
1 polymer ?
#
loop_
_entity_poly.entity_id
_entity_poly.type
_entity_poly.pdbx_seq_one_letter_code
_entity_poly.pdbx_strand_id
1 'polypeptide(L)'
;FTTPPKSYTEDTLLSAMERAGADDLPEDAERQGLGTPATRASILEKLVQMGFVERRGKQLLPTKDGHNLACVLPEALTSPQLTAQWETELTAIAKGQADPEGFMAGIAEMTRGLIANYSQISEDAQKLFQTERVVIGKCPRCGESVYEGKKNYYCGTVSYTHLRAHE
;
A
#
# COMPACT_ATOMS: atom_id res chain seq x y z
N PHE A 1 23.08 21.15 11.68
CA PHE A 1 21.67 20.78 11.58
C PHE A 1 21.48 19.98 10.30
N THR A 2 20.95 18.77 10.40
CA THR A 2 20.56 17.94 9.26
C THR A 2 19.23 18.45 8.70
N THR A 3 19.16 18.65 7.40
CA THR A 3 17.88 18.96 6.73
C THR A 3 17.16 17.67 6.37
N PRO A 4 15.82 17.62 6.44
CA PRO A 4 15.09 16.44 6.01
C PRO A 4 15.36 16.15 4.52
N PRO A 5 15.32 14.88 4.09
CA PRO A 5 15.50 14.52 2.69
C PRO A 5 14.43 15.20 1.83
N LYS A 6 14.80 15.55 0.59
CA LYS A 6 13.87 16.13 -0.37
C LYS A 6 12.84 15.08 -0.80
N SER A 7 11.60 15.51 -1.00
CA SER A 7 10.56 14.66 -1.58
C SER A 7 10.97 14.17 -2.98
N TYR A 8 10.61 12.95 -3.31
CA TYR A 8 10.89 12.37 -4.61
C TYR A 8 10.12 13.08 -5.73
N THR A 9 10.74 13.18 -6.89
CA THR A 9 10.08 13.39 -8.18
C THR A 9 9.89 12.03 -8.85
N GLU A 10 9.12 11.94 -9.93
CA GLU A 10 8.97 10.67 -10.66
C GLU A 10 10.34 10.11 -11.11
N ASP A 11 11.19 10.94 -11.66
CA ASP A 11 12.54 10.58 -12.10
C ASP A 11 13.42 10.05 -10.95
N THR A 12 13.46 10.78 -9.84
CA THR A 12 14.27 10.37 -8.68
C THR A 12 13.72 9.14 -7.99
N LEU A 13 12.39 8.91 -8.00
CA LEU A 13 11.78 7.72 -7.43
C LEU A 13 12.03 6.50 -8.34
N LEU A 14 11.90 6.64 -9.66
CA LEU A 14 12.25 5.58 -10.60
C LEU A 14 13.72 5.16 -10.46
N SER A 15 14.62 6.14 -10.33
CA SER A 15 16.06 5.87 -10.08
C SER A 15 16.31 5.22 -8.71
N ALA A 16 15.52 5.55 -7.68
CA ALA A 16 15.60 4.89 -6.38
C ALA A 16 15.08 3.45 -6.45
N MET A 17 13.98 3.19 -7.16
CA MET A 17 13.45 1.84 -7.40
C MET A 17 14.47 0.95 -8.13
N GLU A 18 15.22 1.52 -9.07
CA GLU A 18 16.25 0.79 -9.80
C GLU A 18 17.42 0.35 -8.90
N ARG A 19 17.75 1.16 -7.90
CA ARG A 19 18.84 0.88 -6.96
C ARG A 19 18.38 0.16 -5.69
N ALA A 20 17.08 0.02 -5.48
CA ALA A 20 16.55 -0.62 -4.28
C ALA A 20 17.03 -2.07 -4.18
N GLY A 21 17.47 -2.47 -2.99
CA GLY A 21 18.02 -3.80 -2.72
C GLY A 21 19.44 -4.04 -3.25
N ALA A 22 20.10 -3.02 -3.83
CA ALA A 22 21.45 -3.18 -4.38
C ALA A 22 22.51 -3.54 -3.33
N ASP A 23 22.31 -3.11 -2.08
CA ASP A 23 23.22 -3.38 -0.98
C ASP A 23 23.01 -4.79 -0.37
N ASP A 24 21.88 -5.41 -0.64
CA ASP A 24 21.47 -6.72 -0.11
C ASP A 24 21.72 -7.87 -1.11
N LEU A 25 22.12 -7.56 -2.35
CA LEU A 25 22.36 -8.55 -3.40
C LEU A 25 23.86 -8.88 -3.50
N PRO A 26 24.19 -10.16 -3.86
CA PRO A 26 25.56 -10.53 -4.20
C PRO A 26 26.11 -9.66 -5.34
N GLU A 27 27.43 -9.44 -5.37
CA GLU A 27 28.08 -8.58 -6.39
C GLU A 27 27.86 -9.06 -7.85
N ASP A 28 27.59 -10.35 -8.03
CA ASP A 28 27.34 -11.01 -9.31
C ASP A 28 25.87 -11.13 -9.67
N ALA A 29 24.95 -10.69 -8.77
CA ALA A 29 23.53 -10.68 -9.08
C ALA A 29 23.19 -9.58 -10.09
N GLU A 30 22.37 -9.90 -11.07
CA GLU A 30 21.80 -8.89 -11.96
C GLU A 30 20.93 -7.94 -11.12
N ARG A 31 21.40 -6.71 -10.94
CA ARG A 31 20.72 -5.70 -10.12
C ARG A 31 19.51 -5.17 -10.86
N GLN A 32 18.35 -5.78 -10.62
CA GLN A 32 17.11 -5.36 -11.30
C GLN A 32 16.30 -4.35 -10.49
N GLY A 33 16.57 -4.17 -9.19
CA GLY A 33 15.84 -3.27 -8.30
C GLY A 33 14.38 -3.71 -8.10
N LEU A 34 13.50 -2.75 -7.75
CA LEU A 34 12.06 -2.98 -7.61
C LEU A 34 11.37 -2.83 -8.96
N GLY A 35 10.79 -3.90 -9.46
CA GLY A 35 10.13 -3.95 -10.76
C GLY A 35 11.10 -3.85 -11.94
N THR A 36 10.62 -4.14 -13.14
CA THR A 36 11.37 -3.98 -14.37
C THR A 36 11.29 -2.54 -14.88
N PRO A 37 12.22 -2.07 -15.74
CA PRO A 37 12.11 -0.75 -16.37
C PRO A 37 10.74 -0.48 -17.01
N ALA A 38 10.15 -1.51 -17.64
CA ALA A 38 8.85 -1.41 -18.30
C ALA A 38 7.67 -1.28 -17.31
N THR A 39 7.79 -1.80 -16.10
CA THR A 39 6.69 -1.85 -15.12
C THR A 39 6.75 -0.74 -14.08
N ARG A 40 7.91 -0.15 -13.81
CA ARG A 40 8.09 0.87 -12.75
C ARG A 40 7.13 2.06 -12.91
N ALA A 41 7.04 2.61 -14.10
CA ALA A 41 6.14 3.75 -14.36
C ALA A 41 4.67 3.38 -14.12
N SER A 42 4.25 2.17 -14.53
CA SER A 42 2.87 1.70 -14.31
C SER A 42 2.56 1.44 -12.84
N ILE A 43 3.55 1.05 -12.03
CA ILE A 43 3.42 0.89 -10.57
C ILE A 43 3.16 2.26 -9.93
N LEU A 44 3.94 3.28 -10.27
CA LEU A 44 3.74 4.64 -9.77
C LEU A 44 2.36 5.18 -10.14
N GLU A 45 1.94 4.96 -11.39
CA GLU A 45 0.61 5.40 -11.84
C GLU A 45 -0.51 4.71 -11.05
N LYS A 46 -0.39 3.41 -10.78
CA LYS A 46 -1.35 2.69 -9.94
C LYS A 46 -1.41 3.25 -8.52
N LEU A 47 -0.29 3.56 -7.89
CA LEU A 47 -0.26 4.15 -6.55
C LEU A 47 -0.98 5.51 -6.50
N VAL A 48 -0.82 6.32 -7.55
CA VAL A 48 -1.54 7.59 -7.69
C VAL A 48 -3.05 7.36 -7.92
N GLN A 49 -3.42 6.44 -8.81
CA GLN A 49 -4.82 6.11 -9.09
C GLN A 49 -5.54 5.53 -7.87
N MET A 50 -4.84 4.73 -7.06
CA MET A 50 -5.37 4.18 -5.81
C MET A 50 -5.43 5.21 -4.67
N GLY A 51 -4.85 6.39 -4.86
CA GLY A 51 -4.87 7.47 -3.88
C GLY A 51 -3.87 7.30 -2.73
N PHE A 52 -2.88 6.43 -2.86
CA PHE A 52 -1.82 6.27 -1.86
C PHE A 52 -0.69 7.29 -2.02
N VAL A 53 -0.53 7.81 -3.24
CA VAL A 53 0.44 8.86 -3.58
C VAL A 53 -0.27 9.95 -4.34
N GLU A 54 0.08 11.20 -4.09
CA GLU A 54 -0.42 12.37 -4.83
C GLU A 54 0.73 13.12 -5.52
N ARG A 55 0.40 13.74 -6.67
CA ARG A 55 1.31 14.63 -7.40
C ARG A 55 1.09 16.06 -6.95
N ARG A 56 2.12 16.70 -6.38
CA ARG A 56 2.14 18.15 -6.11
C ARG A 56 3.21 18.83 -6.94
N GLY A 57 2.83 19.41 -8.06
CA GLY A 57 3.77 19.93 -9.06
C GLY A 57 4.61 18.78 -9.64
N LYS A 58 5.94 18.81 -9.42
CA LYS A 58 6.86 17.76 -9.84
C LYS A 58 7.13 16.71 -8.75
N GLN A 59 6.61 16.91 -7.54
CA GLN A 59 6.88 16.04 -6.39
C GLN A 59 5.79 14.97 -6.24
N LEU A 60 6.22 13.78 -5.80
CA LEU A 60 5.37 12.70 -5.34
C LEU A 60 5.34 12.70 -3.83
N LEU A 61 4.16 12.79 -3.25
CA LEU A 61 3.96 12.82 -1.81
C LEU A 61 3.05 11.66 -1.40
N PRO A 62 3.35 10.95 -0.30
CA PRO A 62 2.42 9.98 0.25
C PRO A 62 1.17 10.72 0.76
N THR A 63 0.00 10.16 0.51
CA THR A 63 -1.24 10.61 1.14
C THR A 63 -1.33 10.07 2.57
N LYS A 64 -2.31 10.55 3.36
CA LYS A 64 -2.58 9.98 4.68
C LYS A 64 -2.82 8.46 4.61
N ASP A 65 -3.60 8.02 3.63
CA ASP A 65 -3.91 6.60 3.44
C ASP A 65 -2.69 5.79 3.01
N GLY A 66 -1.84 6.36 2.15
CA GLY A 66 -0.56 5.74 1.77
C GLY A 66 0.40 5.59 2.93
N HIS A 67 0.52 6.62 3.78
CA HIS A 67 1.32 6.56 5.00
C HIS A 67 0.77 5.53 5.99
N ASN A 68 -0.53 5.54 6.25
CA ASN A 68 -1.19 4.60 7.14
C ASN A 68 -1.01 3.15 6.66
N LEU A 69 -1.15 2.90 5.36
CA LEU A 69 -0.92 1.58 4.77
C LEU A 69 0.52 1.11 5.03
N ALA A 70 1.51 1.95 4.78
CA ALA A 70 2.92 1.60 5.03
C ALA A 70 3.20 1.28 6.51
N CYS A 71 2.53 1.97 7.46
CA CYS A 71 2.66 1.71 8.88
C CYS A 71 2.01 0.40 9.35
N VAL A 72 0.99 -0.07 8.65
CA VAL A 72 0.24 -1.29 9.02
C VAL A 72 0.82 -2.55 8.36
N LEU A 73 1.44 -2.39 7.19
CA LEU A 73 2.05 -3.52 6.49
C LEU A 73 3.23 -4.09 7.27
N PRO A 74 3.43 -5.43 7.27
CA PRO A 74 4.60 -6.05 7.86
C PRO A 74 5.88 -5.60 7.16
N GLU A 75 6.97 -5.54 7.92
CA GLU A 75 8.29 -5.15 7.43
C GLU A 75 8.72 -5.97 6.21
N ALA A 76 8.42 -7.26 6.20
CA ALA A 76 8.72 -8.14 5.07
C ALA A 76 8.10 -7.65 3.74
N LEU A 77 6.92 -7.02 3.76
CA LEU A 77 6.27 -6.48 2.56
C LEU A 77 6.71 -5.04 2.22
N THR A 78 7.23 -4.31 3.19
CA THR A 78 7.70 -2.93 2.99
C THR A 78 9.19 -2.85 2.66
N SER A 79 9.90 -3.97 2.82
CA SER A 79 11.33 -4.09 2.54
C SER A 79 11.59 -4.50 1.09
N PRO A 80 12.61 -3.93 0.42
CA PRO A 80 13.04 -4.36 -0.90
C PRO A 80 13.69 -5.74 -0.92
N GLN A 81 14.16 -6.26 0.25
CA GLN A 81 14.87 -7.54 0.37
C GLN A 81 14.04 -8.73 -0.12
N LEU A 82 12.74 -8.77 0.20
CA LEU A 82 11.85 -9.84 -0.26
C LEU A 82 11.81 -9.92 -1.80
N THR A 83 11.68 -8.77 -2.45
CA THR A 83 11.70 -8.72 -3.92
C THR A 83 13.05 -9.16 -4.47
N ALA A 84 14.15 -8.71 -3.88
CA ALA A 84 15.50 -9.10 -4.29
C ALA A 84 15.75 -10.62 -4.15
N GLN A 85 15.28 -11.23 -3.06
CA GLN A 85 15.36 -12.67 -2.84
C GLN A 85 14.57 -13.44 -3.90
N TRP A 86 13.36 -13.03 -4.18
CA TRP A 86 12.52 -13.69 -5.20
C TRP A 86 13.10 -13.55 -6.61
N GLU A 87 13.62 -12.40 -6.99
CA GLU A 87 14.27 -12.20 -8.28
C GLU A 87 15.52 -13.10 -8.42
N THR A 88 16.30 -13.24 -7.35
CA THR A 88 17.45 -14.13 -7.31
C THR A 88 17.03 -15.59 -7.50
N GLU A 89 16.00 -16.04 -6.79
CA GLU A 89 15.49 -17.39 -6.86
C GLU A 89 14.85 -17.71 -8.22
N LEU A 90 14.08 -16.78 -8.78
CA LEU A 90 13.53 -16.87 -10.14
C LEU A 90 14.64 -16.96 -11.19
N THR A 91 15.73 -16.22 -11.02
CA THR A 91 16.89 -16.30 -11.90
C THR A 91 17.57 -17.68 -11.80
N ALA A 92 17.68 -18.23 -10.59
CA ALA A 92 18.24 -19.58 -10.40
C ALA A 92 17.33 -20.67 -11.00
N ILE A 93 16.01 -20.52 -10.91
CA ILE A 93 15.03 -21.41 -11.56
C ILE A 93 15.19 -21.34 -13.09
N ALA A 94 15.29 -20.14 -13.65
CA ALA A 94 15.48 -19.97 -15.10
C ALA A 94 16.77 -20.62 -15.61
N LYS A 95 17.81 -20.71 -14.78
CA LYS A 95 19.07 -21.42 -15.06
C LYS A 95 19.03 -22.92 -14.77
N GLY A 96 17.90 -23.45 -14.27
CA GLY A 96 17.74 -24.87 -13.89
C GLY A 96 18.52 -25.23 -12.61
N GLN A 97 18.82 -24.26 -11.76
CA GLN A 97 19.60 -24.43 -10.52
C GLN A 97 18.75 -24.48 -9.25
N ALA A 98 17.46 -24.13 -9.35
CA ALA A 98 16.51 -24.18 -8.24
C ALA A 98 15.19 -24.81 -8.67
N ASP A 99 14.40 -25.26 -7.67
CA ASP A 99 13.14 -25.96 -7.89
C ASP A 99 11.95 -24.98 -7.94
N PRO A 100 11.20 -24.93 -9.07
CA PRO A 100 10.02 -24.07 -9.19
C PRO A 100 8.89 -24.44 -8.20
N GLU A 101 8.72 -25.73 -7.88
CA GLU A 101 7.65 -26.18 -6.99
C GLU A 101 7.94 -25.73 -5.55
N GLY A 102 9.19 -25.83 -5.11
CA GLY A 102 9.64 -25.33 -3.81
C GLY A 102 9.41 -23.81 -3.68
N PHE A 103 9.74 -23.05 -4.71
CA PHE A 103 9.50 -21.61 -4.75
C PHE A 103 8.01 -21.28 -4.61
N MET A 104 7.15 -21.92 -5.37
CA MET A 104 5.70 -21.70 -5.28
C MET A 104 5.11 -22.13 -3.93
N ALA A 105 5.62 -23.22 -3.34
CA ALA A 105 5.24 -23.65 -2.00
C ALA A 105 5.62 -22.60 -0.94
N GLY A 106 6.80 -22.00 -1.04
CA GLY A 106 7.26 -20.91 -0.18
C GLY A 106 6.37 -19.67 -0.26
N ILE A 107 5.98 -19.23 -1.46
CA ILE A 107 5.03 -18.13 -1.65
C ILE A 107 3.68 -18.44 -1.01
N ALA A 108 3.17 -19.67 -1.23
CA ALA A 108 1.89 -20.10 -0.66
C ALA A 108 1.92 -20.10 0.87
N GLU A 109 3.01 -20.56 1.48
CA GLU A 109 3.19 -20.57 2.93
C GLU A 109 3.28 -19.17 3.50
N MET A 110 4.08 -18.29 2.89
CA MET A 110 4.15 -16.88 3.27
C MET A 110 2.76 -16.23 3.19
N THR A 111 2.01 -16.47 2.13
CA THR A 111 0.66 -15.91 1.95
C THR A 111 -0.30 -16.41 3.04
N ARG A 112 -0.27 -17.70 3.37
CA ARG A 112 -1.07 -18.24 4.48
C ARG A 112 -0.69 -17.61 5.83
N GLY A 113 0.59 -17.42 6.08
CA GLY A 113 1.09 -16.76 7.28
C GLY A 113 0.62 -15.31 7.37
N LEU A 114 0.66 -14.57 6.27
CA LEU A 114 0.13 -13.20 6.21
C LEU A 114 -1.38 -13.16 6.49
N ILE A 115 -2.17 -14.03 5.86
CA ILE A 115 -3.61 -14.10 6.10
C ILE A 115 -3.92 -14.44 7.56
N ALA A 116 -3.22 -15.42 8.14
CA ALA A 116 -3.43 -15.83 9.52
C ALA A 116 -3.11 -14.70 10.51
N ASN A 117 -2.01 -13.98 10.30
CA ASN A 117 -1.56 -12.91 11.19
C ASN A 117 -2.36 -11.59 11.01
N TYR A 118 -2.86 -11.34 9.80
CA TYR A 118 -3.57 -10.09 9.46
C TYR A 118 -5.07 -10.29 9.21
N SER A 119 -5.63 -11.45 9.54
CA SER A 119 -7.08 -11.69 9.50
C SER A 119 -7.84 -10.79 10.50
N GLN A 120 -7.17 -10.33 11.55
CA GLN A 120 -7.67 -9.37 12.51
C GLN A 120 -6.74 -8.17 12.57
N ILE A 121 -7.13 -7.09 11.91
CA ILE A 121 -6.44 -5.81 12.04
C ILE A 121 -6.65 -5.29 13.46
N SER A 122 -5.57 -4.91 14.17
CA SER A 122 -5.65 -4.35 15.51
C SER A 122 -6.57 -3.12 15.55
N GLU A 123 -7.23 -2.88 16.69
CA GLU A 123 -8.12 -1.72 16.84
C GLU A 123 -7.41 -0.39 16.57
N ASP A 124 -6.12 -0.29 16.89
CA ASP A 124 -5.33 0.91 16.63
C ASP A 124 -5.04 1.08 15.15
N ALA A 125 -4.77 0.01 14.41
CA ALA A 125 -4.63 0.05 12.96
C ALA A 125 -5.96 0.39 12.27
N GLN A 126 -7.10 -0.10 12.79
CA GLN A 126 -8.43 0.28 12.29
C GLN A 126 -8.70 1.78 12.46
N LYS A 127 -8.28 2.38 13.58
CA LYS A 127 -8.43 3.82 13.83
C LYS A 127 -7.67 4.68 12.82
N LEU A 128 -6.51 4.21 12.30
CA LEU A 128 -5.74 4.93 11.28
C LEU A 128 -6.53 5.14 9.98
N PHE A 129 -7.39 4.18 9.63
CA PHE A 129 -8.22 4.23 8.42
C PHE A 129 -9.63 4.76 8.66
N GLN A 130 -9.98 5.06 9.92
CA GLN A 130 -11.25 5.72 10.19
C GLN A 130 -11.16 7.17 9.68
N THR A 131 -11.93 7.48 8.66
CA THR A 131 -12.21 8.86 8.30
C THR A 131 -12.97 9.49 9.47
N GLU A 132 -12.51 10.62 9.97
CA GLU A 132 -13.28 11.44 10.90
C GLU A 132 -14.58 11.80 10.21
N ARG A 133 -15.65 11.08 10.58
CA ARG A 133 -16.97 11.33 10.01
C ARG A 133 -17.54 12.57 10.70
N VAL A 134 -17.79 13.61 9.95
CA VAL A 134 -18.42 14.82 10.47
C VAL A 134 -19.85 14.46 10.90
N VAL A 135 -20.12 14.53 12.19
CA VAL A 135 -21.46 14.34 12.74
C VAL A 135 -22.22 15.66 12.58
N ILE A 136 -23.31 15.63 11.80
CA ILE A 136 -24.12 16.81 11.54
C ILE A 136 -25.24 16.97 12.57
N GLY A 137 -25.70 15.86 13.13
CA GLY A 137 -26.78 15.85 14.11
C GLY A 137 -27.28 14.45 14.42
N LYS A 138 -28.45 14.39 15.05
CA LYS A 138 -29.12 13.12 15.39
C LYS A 138 -30.19 12.78 14.36
N CYS A 139 -30.29 11.49 14.04
CA CYS A 139 -31.31 10.98 13.13
C CYS A 139 -32.71 11.12 13.75
N PRO A 140 -33.67 11.78 13.07
CA PRO A 140 -35.02 11.95 13.60
C PRO A 140 -35.80 10.64 13.73
N ARG A 141 -35.37 9.55 13.07
CA ARG A 141 -36.04 8.25 13.12
C ARG A 141 -35.52 7.33 14.24
N CYS A 142 -34.22 7.31 14.48
CA CYS A 142 -33.61 6.35 15.41
C CYS A 142 -32.73 7.00 16.48
N GLY A 143 -32.49 8.33 16.44
CA GLY A 143 -31.66 9.03 17.39
C GLY A 143 -30.15 8.87 17.22
N GLU A 144 -29.70 8.02 16.30
CA GLU A 144 -28.28 7.80 16.02
C GLU A 144 -27.62 8.96 15.24
N SER A 145 -26.30 8.97 15.19
CA SER A 145 -25.55 10.02 14.52
C SER A 145 -25.80 10.02 13.01
N VAL A 146 -26.00 11.20 12.46
CA VAL A 146 -26.06 11.45 11.02
C VAL A 146 -24.73 12.00 10.56
N TYR A 147 -24.19 11.42 9.52
CA TYR A 147 -22.90 11.75 8.95
C TYR A 147 -23.05 12.39 7.57
N GLU A 148 -22.11 13.29 7.27
CA GLU A 148 -21.95 13.84 5.94
C GLU A 148 -21.22 12.86 5.01
N GLY A 149 -21.80 12.53 3.88
CA GLY A 149 -21.19 11.81 2.78
C GLY A 149 -20.81 12.75 1.62
N LYS A 150 -20.08 12.27 0.63
CA LYS A 150 -19.68 13.08 -0.55
C LYS A 150 -20.84 13.67 -1.34
N LYS A 151 -22.01 13.05 -1.33
CA LYS A 151 -23.20 13.45 -2.11
C LYS A 151 -24.49 13.42 -1.31
N ASN A 152 -24.49 12.89 -0.10
CA ASN A 152 -25.68 12.68 0.70
C ASN A 152 -25.36 12.65 2.19
N TYR A 153 -26.39 12.74 3.01
CA TYR A 153 -26.33 12.50 4.44
C TYR A 153 -26.86 11.10 4.74
N TYR A 154 -26.26 10.38 5.67
CA TYR A 154 -26.67 9.03 6.02
C TYR A 154 -26.61 8.80 7.53
N CYS A 155 -27.52 7.94 8.01
CA CYS A 155 -27.56 7.53 9.42
C CYS A 155 -26.59 6.38 9.68
N GLY A 156 -25.90 6.40 10.83
CA GLY A 156 -24.91 5.39 11.20
C GLY A 156 -25.47 3.98 11.42
N THR A 157 -26.77 3.84 11.68
CA THR A 157 -27.40 2.54 11.98
C THR A 157 -27.72 1.70 10.75
N VAL A 158 -27.81 2.31 9.58
CA VAL A 158 -28.28 1.62 8.36
C VAL A 158 -27.38 1.89 7.17
N SER A 159 -27.14 0.86 6.38
CA SER A 159 -26.36 0.93 5.15
C SER A 159 -27.08 1.64 3.99
N TYR A 160 -28.38 1.86 4.10
CA TYR A 160 -29.18 2.65 3.17
C TYR A 160 -29.74 3.89 3.86
N THR A 161 -29.84 4.99 3.14
CA THR A 161 -30.37 6.24 3.69
C THR A 161 -31.88 6.13 3.90
N HIS A 162 -32.35 6.14 5.15
CA HIS A 162 -33.76 6.39 5.45
C HIS A 162 -34.08 7.89 5.59
N LEU A 163 -33.09 8.73 5.40
CA LEU A 163 -33.22 10.16 5.20
C LEU A 163 -33.40 10.39 3.70
N ARG A 164 -34.64 10.49 3.23
CA ARG A 164 -34.89 11.07 1.91
C ARG A 164 -34.62 12.56 2.00
N ALA A 165 -33.81 13.10 1.08
CA ALA A 165 -33.81 14.52 0.83
C ALA A 165 -35.26 14.87 0.44
N HIS A 166 -35.94 15.65 1.25
CA HIS A 166 -37.19 16.29 0.81
C HIS A 166 -36.79 17.38 -0.18
N GLU A 167 -37.34 17.31 -1.37
CA GLU A 167 -37.41 18.43 -2.31
C GLU A 167 -37.99 19.68 -1.66
#